data_86807bd25dbe646a20eb970bd8ebc472
#
_entry.id   86807bd25dbe646a20eb970bd8ebc472
#
_cell.length_a   1.000
_cell.length_b   1.000
_cell.length_c   1.000
_cell.angle_alpha   90.00
_cell.angle_beta   90.00
_cell.angle_gamma   90.00
#
_symmetry.space_group_name_H-M   'P 1'
#
loop_
_entity.id
_entity.type
_entity.pdbx_description
1 polymer ?
#
loop_
_entity_poly.entity_id
_entity_poly.type
_entity_poly.pdbx_seq_one_letter_code
_entity_poly.pdbx_strand_id
1 'polypeptide(L)'
;MTDRSRRNFLIGTAGVGAALTLPSGPVAAARSPSMIQSRIRLGVASYSMREFSRQYVIQAGRDLGTPYVNIKSFHQPYESSPEELAAGRHAFESAGLQIVGGGTITLQQDDDDDIRSYFEYARLSGMPLMVIAPTAQTMPRIERFVKEYGIEVAVHVHGPTDKYFPGPQDVLPVISDMDPRVGICVDVGHTARTGVDLVEVLDMCGDRVLDMHMKDLRDLDSVDSQCIVGEGKIPVPAIFRQLEEMNYAGHVNLEYEIDADDPLPGMKQSFAYMRGVIAGMQS
;
A
#
# COMPACT_ATOMS: atom_id res chain seq x y z
N MET A 1 -14.59 -47.38 -59.57
CA MET A 1 -15.90 -47.95 -59.88
C MET A 1 -16.91 -46.96 -59.29
N THR A 2 -17.42 -46.16 -60.18
CA THR A 2 -18.81 -46.06 -60.68
C THR A 2 -19.79 -45.56 -59.65
N ASP A 3 -20.55 -44.56 -59.80
CA ASP A 3 -20.96 -43.64 -60.88
C ASP A 3 -22.37 -43.15 -60.47
N ARG A 4 -22.65 -41.90 -60.79
CA ARG A 4 -23.97 -41.36 -61.15
C ARG A 4 -25.15 -41.39 -60.15
N SER A 5 -26.08 -40.47 -60.16
CA SER A 5 -26.50 -39.41 -61.07
C SER A 5 -27.71 -38.65 -60.51
N ARG A 6 -27.74 -37.34 -60.72
CA ARG A 6 -28.81 -36.43 -61.15
C ARG A 6 -30.30 -36.79 -60.86
N ARG A 7 -31.12 -35.85 -60.38
CA ARG A 7 -31.97 -35.01 -61.19
C ARG A 7 -32.80 -33.98 -60.46
N ASN A 8 -32.88 -32.81 -61.02
CA ASN A 8 -33.70 -31.65 -60.66
C ASN A 8 -35.20 -31.96 -60.64
N PHE A 9 -35.93 -31.19 -59.80
CA PHE A 9 -37.27 -30.76 -60.19
C PHE A 9 -37.54 -29.35 -59.63
N LEU A 10 -37.75 -28.40 -60.52
CA LEU A 10 -38.27 -27.06 -60.26
C LEU A 10 -39.82 -27.14 -60.28
N ILE A 11 -40.47 -26.54 -59.31
CA ILE A 11 -41.80 -25.94 -59.47
C ILE A 11 -41.86 -24.70 -58.53
N GLY A 12 -42.08 -23.54 -59.13
CA GLY A 12 -42.28 -22.28 -58.42
C GLY A 12 -43.73 -22.06 -58.00
N THR A 13 -43.90 -21.36 -56.91
CA THR A 13 -45.15 -20.63 -56.66
C THR A 13 -44.79 -19.28 -56.07
N ALA A 14 -45.23 -18.23 -56.71
CA ALA A 14 -45.11 -16.87 -56.25
C ALA A 14 -46.03 -16.61 -55.05
N GLY A 15 -45.44 -16.21 -53.91
CA GLY A 15 -46.18 -15.70 -52.76
C GLY A 15 -45.77 -14.25 -52.46
N VAL A 16 -46.73 -13.34 -52.66
CA VAL A 16 -46.57 -11.93 -52.32
C VAL A 16 -46.57 -11.82 -50.82
N GLY A 17 -45.43 -11.59 -50.20
CA GLY A 17 -45.27 -11.31 -48.77
C GLY A 17 -45.06 -9.83 -48.57
N ALA A 18 -46.01 -9.15 -47.92
CA ALA A 18 -45.90 -7.78 -47.49
C ALA A 18 -44.76 -7.62 -46.46
N ALA A 19 -43.78 -6.83 -46.77
CA ALA A 19 -42.70 -6.48 -45.85
C ALA A 19 -43.21 -5.49 -44.80
N LEU A 20 -43.42 -5.93 -43.58
CA LEU A 20 -43.61 -5.06 -42.43
C LEU A 20 -42.24 -4.49 -42.01
N THR A 21 -41.99 -3.25 -42.39
CA THR A 21 -40.84 -2.48 -41.88
C THR A 21 -41.11 -2.05 -40.45
N LEU A 22 -40.47 -2.70 -39.48
CA LEU A 22 -40.41 -2.22 -38.11
C LEU A 22 -39.44 -1.02 -38.05
N PRO A 23 -39.77 0.09 -37.38
CA PRO A 23 -38.86 1.19 -37.21
C PRO A 23 -37.72 0.74 -36.27
N SER A 24 -36.50 0.70 -36.80
CA SER A 24 -35.28 0.56 -35.99
C SER A 24 -35.03 1.87 -35.24
N GLY A 25 -35.59 1.97 -34.02
CA GLY A 25 -35.20 3.00 -33.09
C GLY A 25 -33.73 2.79 -32.67
N PRO A 26 -33.02 3.87 -32.34
CA PRO A 26 -31.64 3.74 -31.87
C PRO A 26 -31.62 2.90 -30.58
N VAL A 27 -30.99 1.74 -30.61
CA VAL A 27 -30.66 0.99 -29.44
C VAL A 27 -29.68 1.86 -28.64
N ALA A 28 -30.17 2.48 -27.58
CA ALA A 28 -29.30 3.16 -26.63
C ALA A 28 -28.27 2.13 -26.14
N ALA A 29 -27.01 2.30 -26.54
CA ALA A 29 -25.93 1.53 -26.02
C ALA A 29 -25.93 1.72 -24.50
N ALA A 30 -26.28 0.68 -23.75
CA ALA A 30 -26.15 0.66 -22.31
C ALA A 30 -24.70 1.01 -22.01
N ARG A 31 -24.45 2.17 -21.42
CA ARG A 31 -23.14 2.53 -20.89
C ARG A 31 -22.81 1.44 -19.88
N SER A 32 -21.78 0.65 -20.16
CA SER A 32 -21.18 -0.22 -19.17
C SER A 32 -20.90 0.65 -17.93
N PRO A 33 -21.30 0.21 -16.73
CA PRO A 33 -20.92 0.94 -15.54
C PRO A 33 -19.40 1.09 -15.56
N SER A 34 -18.90 2.31 -15.49
CA SER A 34 -17.46 2.55 -15.31
C SER A 34 -17.09 1.84 -14.01
N MET A 35 -16.34 0.75 -14.12
CA MET A 35 -15.80 0.11 -12.93
C MET A 35 -14.99 1.17 -12.20
N ILE A 36 -15.44 1.55 -11.00
CA ILE A 36 -14.69 2.45 -10.13
C ILE A 36 -13.43 1.68 -9.77
N GLN A 37 -12.31 2.07 -10.35
CA GLN A 37 -11.03 1.47 -9.99
C GLN A 37 -10.71 1.84 -8.55
N SER A 38 -10.46 0.84 -7.69
CA SER A 38 -10.04 1.09 -6.31
C SER A 38 -8.83 2.01 -6.25
N ARG A 39 -8.83 2.90 -5.27
CA ARG A 39 -7.73 3.82 -4.99
C ARG A 39 -6.64 3.19 -4.13
N ILE A 40 -6.90 2.02 -3.53
CA ILE A 40 -5.94 1.33 -2.67
C ILE A 40 -4.70 0.92 -3.47
N ARG A 41 -3.56 1.48 -3.10
CA ARG A 41 -2.26 1.21 -3.70
C ARG A 41 -1.47 0.28 -2.80
N LEU A 42 -1.36 -0.99 -3.22
CA LEU A 42 -0.58 -1.97 -2.49
C LEU A 42 0.90 -1.79 -2.78
N GLY A 43 1.70 -1.62 -1.74
CA GLY A 43 3.14 -1.54 -1.77
C GLY A 43 3.79 -2.60 -0.87
N VAL A 44 5.10 -2.57 -0.79
CA VAL A 44 5.87 -3.44 0.09
C VAL A 44 6.82 -2.65 0.98
N ALA A 45 6.80 -2.90 2.28
CA ALA A 45 7.85 -2.46 3.19
C ALA A 45 9.05 -3.39 3.04
N SER A 46 10.18 -2.84 2.62
CA SER A 46 11.36 -3.65 2.31
C SER A 46 11.95 -4.37 3.54
N TYR A 47 11.49 -4.03 4.76
CA TYR A 47 11.79 -4.78 5.98
C TYR A 47 11.45 -6.26 5.86
N SER A 48 10.39 -6.59 5.12
CA SER A 48 10.02 -7.98 4.81
C SER A 48 11.16 -8.81 4.20
N MET A 49 12.14 -8.14 3.63
CA MET A 49 13.30 -8.75 2.95
C MET A 49 14.63 -8.25 3.53
N ARG A 50 14.67 -7.98 4.84
CA ARG A 50 15.82 -7.41 5.54
C ARG A 50 17.10 -8.24 5.46
N GLU A 51 16.97 -9.55 5.24
CA GLU A 51 18.11 -10.46 5.09
C GLU A 51 18.66 -10.51 3.66
N PHE A 52 18.05 -9.76 2.73
CA PHE A 52 18.39 -9.82 1.31
C PHE A 52 18.99 -8.51 0.80
N SER A 53 19.58 -8.56 -0.39
CA SER A 53 20.14 -7.38 -1.05
C SER A 53 19.05 -6.48 -1.64
N ARG A 54 19.40 -5.21 -1.93
CA ARG A 54 18.56 -4.28 -2.72
C ARG A 54 18.10 -4.89 -4.04
N GLN A 55 18.97 -5.63 -4.72
CA GLN A 55 18.64 -6.29 -5.98
C GLN A 55 17.50 -7.31 -5.81
N TYR A 56 17.50 -8.05 -4.72
CA TYR A 56 16.41 -8.98 -4.40
C TYR A 56 15.09 -8.24 -4.17
N VAL A 57 15.09 -7.12 -3.42
CA VAL A 57 13.89 -6.28 -3.21
C VAL A 57 13.32 -5.79 -4.54
N ILE A 58 14.18 -5.35 -5.45
CA ILE A 58 13.78 -4.91 -6.79
C ILE A 58 13.12 -6.07 -7.57
N GLN A 59 13.70 -7.26 -7.54
CA GLN A 59 13.11 -8.42 -8.21
C GLN A 59 11.80 -8.85 -7.55
N ALA A 60 11.76 -8.85 -6.22
CA ALA A 60 10.55 -9.19 -5.46
C ALA A 60 9.38 -8.24 -5.76
N GLY A 61 9.63 -6.94 -5.88
CA GLY A 61 8.59 -5.97 -6.29
C GLY A 61 7.97 -6.34 -7.64
N ARG A 62 8.78 -6.72 -8.60
CA ARG A 62 8.32 -7.22 -9.92
C ARG A 62 7.53 -8.52 -9.78
N ASP A 63 8.04 -9.48 -9.02
CA ASP A 63 7.38 -10.77 -8.78
C ASP A 63 6.05 -10.65 -8.04
N LEU A 64 5.95 -9.67 -7.14
CA LEU A 64 4.72 -9.30 -6.44
C LEU A 64 3.77 -8.48 -7.32
N GLY A 65 4.26 -7.95 -8.45
CA GLY A 65 3.48 -7.11 -9.35
C GLY A 65 3.04 -5.79 -8.73
N THR A 66 3.88 -5.20 -7.87
CA THR A 66 3.68 -3.86 -7.32
C THR A 66 4.82 -2.92 -7.71
N PRO A 67 4.52 -1.67 -8.13
CA PRO A 67 5.55 -0.69 -8.39
C PRO A 67 5.95 0.11 -7.13
N TYR A 68 5.36 -0.14 -5.96
CA TYR A 68 5.51 0.71 -4.78
C TYR A 68 6.37 0.04 -3.71
N VAL A 69 7.37 0.77 -3.21
CA VAL A 69 8.27 0.29 -2.14
C VAL A 69 8.49 1.37 -1.08
N ASN A 70 8.28 0.99 0.19
CA ASN A 70 8.72 1.73 1.36
C ASN A 70 10.08 1.16 1.77
N ILE A 71 11.16 1.98 1.67
CA ILE A 71 12.55 1.51 1.79
C ILE A 71 13.00 1.52 3.24
N LYS A 72 13.70 0.45 3.66
CA LYS A 72 14.40 0.38 4.94
C LYS A 72 15.92 0.60 4.76
N SER A 73 16.59 1.00 5.84
CA SER A 73 18.04 1.24 5.84
C SER A 73 18.88 0.01 5.50
N PHE A 74 18.35 -1.20 5.61
CA PHE A 74 18.99 -2.43 5.11
C PHE A 74 19.31 -2.37 3.61
N HIS A 75 18.48 -1.66 2.84
CA HIS A 75 18.60 -1.57 1.38
C HIS A 75 19.07 -0.19 0.90
N GLN A 76 19.08 0.79 1.81
CA GLN A 76 19.57 2.15 1.59
C GLN A 76 20.20 2.63 2.90
N PRO A 77 21.48 2.26 3.21
CA PRO A 77 22.10 2.54 4.49
C PRO A 77 22.23 4.04 4.77
N TYR A 78 22.09 4.43 6.05
CA TYR A 78 22.19 5.84 6.48
C TYR A 78 23.60 6.42 6.25
N GLU A 79 24.62 5.57 6.34
CA GLU A 79 26.03 5.93 6.20
C GLU A 79 26.50 6.05 4.73
N SER A 80 25.59 5.78 3.79
CA SER A 80 25.91 5.88 2.35
C SER A 80 26.22 7.33 1.95
N SER A 81 27.18 7.47 1.04
CA SER A 81 27.47 8.78 0.44
C SER A 81 26.29 9.30 -0.40
N PRO A 82 26.22 10.61 -0.68
CA PRO A 82 25.20 11.17 -1.55
C PRO A 82 25.11 10.47 -2.91
N GLU A 83 26.23 10.06 -3.48
CA GLU A 83 26.33 9.38 -4.76
C GLU A 83 25.75 7.96 -4.66
N GLU A 84 26.01 7.23 -3.56
CA GLU A 84 25.47 5.91 -3.32
C GLU A 84 23.96 5.94 -3.05
N LEU A 85 23.48 6.95 -2.32
CA LEU A 85 22.03 7.17 -2.13
C LEU A 85 21.33 7.44 -3.47
N ALA A 86 21.90 8.32 -4.29
CA ALA A 86 21.37 8.62 -5.62
C ALA A 86 21.40 7.37 -6.54
N ALA A 87 22.49 6.60 -6.51
CA ALA A 87 22.58 5.35 -7.27
C ALA A 87 21.56 4.31 -6.81
N GLY A 88 21.33 4.20 -5.50
CA GLY A 88 20.32 3.33 -4.93
C GLY A 88 18.91 3.71 -5.36
N ARG A 89 18.57 4.99 -5.28
CA ARG A 89 17.32 5.53 -5.82
C ARG A 89 17.15 5.18 -7.29
N HIS A 90 18.15 5.49 -8.11
CA HIS A 90 18.14 5.22 -9.55
C HIS A 90 17.94 3.73 -9.86
N ALA A 91 18.50 2.82 -9.05
CA ALA A 91 18.31 1.38 -9.23
C ALA A 91 16.83 0.96 -9.09
N PHE A 92 16.09 1.51 -8.12
CA PHE A 92 14.66 1.28 -7.98
C PHE A 92 13.88 1.89 -9.15
N GLU A 93 14.10 3.16 -9.45
CA GLU A 93 13.40 3.90 -10.51
C GLU A 93 13.60 3.25 -11.89
N SER A 94 14.83 2.87 -12.24
CA SER A 94 15.16 2.19 -13.50
C SER A 94 14.51 0.81 -13.61
N ALA A 95 14.18 0.19 -12.49
CA ALA A 95 13.48 -1.09 -12.43
C ALA A 95 11.95 -0.92 -12.53
N GLY A 96 11.44 0.32 -12.57
CA GLY A 96 10.02 0.64 -12.59
C GLY A 96 9.39 0.64 -11.20
N LEU A 97 10.19 0.68 -10.12
CA LEU A 97 9.69 0.80 -8.76
C LEU A 97 9.76 2.26 -8.30
N GLN A 98 8.66 2.72 -7.71
CA GLN A 98 8.56 4.02 -7.08
C GLN A 98 8.82 3.89 -5.58
N ILE A 99 9.77 4.68 -5.07
CA ILE A 99 9.96 4.85 -3.63
C ILE A 99 8.82 5.72 -3.13
N VAL A 100 7.96 5.17 -2.29
CA VAL A 100 6.78 5.86 -1.74
C VAL A 100 6.99 6.35 -0.31
N GLY A 101 8.04 5.90 0.33
CA GLY A 101 8.46 6.30 1.67
C GLY A 101 9.65 5.49 2.14
N GLY A 102 10.07 5.72 3.36
CA GLY A 102 11.15 4.95 4.00
C GLY A 102 11.21 5.14 5.51
N GLY A 103 11.84 4.21 6.18
CA GLY A 103 11.98 4.15 7.65
C GLY A 103 11.64 2.74 8.14
N THR A 104 11.51 2.48 9.44
CA THR A 104 11.28 3.45 10.52
C THR A 104 12.59 4.15 10.88
N ILE A 105 12.60 5.46 10.90
CA ILE A 105 13.74 6.30 11.28
C ILE A 105 13.54 6.77 12.71
N THR A 106 14.48 6.47 13.59
CA THR A 106 14.42 6.90 15.01
C THR A 106 14.82 8.37 15.13
N LEU A 107 13.87 9.25 15.49
CA LEU A 107 14.07 10.69 15.68
C LEU A 107 13.79 11.09 17.12
N GLN A 108 14.59 10.56 18.07
CA GLN A 108 14.41 10.77 19.49
C GLN A 108 15.41 11.76 20.09
N GLN A 109 16.42 12.19 19.32
CA GLN A 109 17.34 13.23 19.72
C GLN A 109 16.74 14.60 19.41
N ASP A 110 16.58 15.45 20.42
CA ASP A 110 16.08 16.82 20.24
C ASP A 110 17.21 17.76 19.78
N ASP A 111 17.78 17.45 18.62
CA ASP A 111 18.93 18.13 18.03
C ASP A 111 18.70 18.42 16.54
N ASP A 112 19.08 19.64 16.10
CA ASP A 112 18.85 20.09 14.73
C ASP A 112 19.72 19.35 13.71
N ASP A 113 20.97 19.07 14.05
CA ASP A 113 21.91 18.45 13.11
C ASP A 113 21.57 16.98 12.92
N ASP A 114 21.15 16.28 14.00
CA ASP A 114 20.67 14.90 13.94
C ASP A 114 19.44 14.80 13.04
N ILE A 115 18.39 15.57 13.31
CA ILE A 115 17.16 15.55 12.51
C ILE A 115 17.41 15.96 11.07
N ARG A 116 18.20 17.03 10.83
CA ARG A 116 18.56 17.47 9.48
C ARG A 116 19.25 16.38 8.67
N SER A 117 20.12 15.60 9.30
CA SER A 117 20.84 14.51 8.63
C SER A 117 19.89 13.48 8.01
N TYR A 118 18.80 13.14 8.71
CA TYR A 118 17.78 12.20 8.19
C TYR A 118 16.89 12.83 7.11
N PHE A 119 16.57 14.13 7.20
CA PHE A 119 15.86 14.80 6.11
C PHE A 119 16.70 14.89 4.84
N GLU A 120 18.02 15.16 4.96
CA GLU A 120 18.95 15.09 3.83
C GLU A 120 19.05 13.67 3.26
N TYR A 121 19.16 12.66 4.12
CA TYR A 121 19.13 11.27 3.69
C TYR A 121 17.85 10.94 2.91
N ALA A 122 16.68 11.32 3.42
CA ALA A 122 15.40 11.09 2.74
C ALA A 122 15.34 11.81 1.38
N ARG A 123 15.79 13.07 1.32
CA ARG A 123 15.84 13.85 0.09
C ARG A 123 16.74 13.19 -0.97
N LEU A 124 17.93 12.76 -0.59
CA LEU A 124 18.89 12.09 -1.49
C LEU A 124 18.39 10.72 -1.93
N SER A 125 17.76 10.00 -1.04
CA SER A 125 17.13 8.68 -1.32
C SER A 125 15.85 8.78 -2.15
N GLY A 126 15.31 9.99 -2.35
CA GLY A 126 14.06 10.20 -3.10
C GLY A 126 12.80 9.76 -2.34
N MET A 127 12.83 9.81 -1.02
CA MET A 127 11.67 9.50 -0.17
C MET A 127 10.76 10.72 -0.06
N PRO A 128 9.51 10.67 -0.53
CA PRO A 128 8.54 11.75 -0.32
C PRO A 128 7.99 11.76 1.11
N LEU A 129 8.10 10.64 1.82
CA LEU A 129 7.59 10.42 3.16
C LEU A 129 8.61 9.63 4.00
N MET A 130 8.84 10.07 5.24
CA MET A 130 9.59 9.30 6.23
C MET A 130 8.63 8.68 7.25
N VAL A 131 8.73 7.37 7.43
CA VAL A 131 8.13 6.67 8.58
C VAL A 131 9.08 6.83 9.75
N ILE A 132 8.61 7.41 10.86
CA ILE A 132 9.47 7.84 11.95
C ILE A 132 9.05 7.27 13.30
N ALA A 133 10.02 7.11 14.21
CA ALA A 133 9.82 6.80 15.63
C ALA A 133 10.35 7.97 16.49
N PRO A 134 9.54 9.03 16.69
CA PRO A 134 9.92 10.22 17.45
C PRO A 134 9.54 10.11 18.93
N THR A 135 9.70 11.21 19.64
CA THR A 135 9.06 11.47 20.94
C THR A 135 8.15 12.69 20.83
N ALA A 136 7.19 12.85 21.74
CA ALA A 136 6.36 14.07 21.76
C ALA A 136 7.21 15.35 21.86
N GLN A 137 8.37 15.28 22.55
CA GLN A 137 9.30 16.40 22.69
C GLN A 137 9.96 16.79 21.37
N THR A 138 10.30 15.82 20.52
CA THR A 138 10.99 16.10 19.25
C THR A 138 10.05 16.55 18.13
N MET A 139 8.74 16.29 18.25
CA MET A 139 7.75 16.57 17.19
C MET A 139 7.72 18.04 16.73
N PRO A 140 7.76 19.07 17.60
CA PRO A 140 7.76 20.46 17.12
C PRO A 140 9.01 20.81 16.29
N ARG A 141 10.14 20.18 16.61
CA ARG A 141 11.38 20.35 15.84
C ARG A 141 11.27 19.65 14.49
N ILE A 142 10.79 18.42 14.46
CA ILE A 142 10.55 17.65 13.23
C ILE A 142 9.61 18.40 12.29
N GLU A 143 8.51 18.97 12.80
CA GLU A 143 7.57 19.77 12.00
C GLU A 143 8.25 20.94 11.28
N ARG A 144 9.22 21.59 11.92
CA ARG A 144 9.98 22.66 11.27
C ARG A 144 10.75 22.15 10.05
N PHE A 145 11.38 20.97 10.13
CA PHE A 145 12.06 20.34 9.02
C PHE A 145 11.09 19.83 7.94
N VAL A 146 9.91 19.33 8.32
CA VAL A 146 8.83 19.03 7.36
C VAL A 146 8.52 20.25 6.48
N LYS A 147 8.39 21.43 7.12
CA LYS A 147 8.13 22.69 6.39
C LYS A 147 9.32 23.13 5.53
N GLU A 148 10.56 22.94 6.02
CA GLU A 148 11.80 23.32 5.32
C GLU A 148 12.03 22.45 4.07
N TYR A 149 11.88 21.12 4.20
CA TYR A 149 12.21 20.15 3.14
C TYR A 149 11.03 19.80 2.23
N GLY A 150 9.80 20.01 2.68
CA GLY A 150 8.61 19.57 1.97
C GLY A 150 8.42 18.05 1.95
N ILE A 151 9.08 17.33 2.85
CA ILE A 151 8.98 15.88 3.01
C ILE A 151 7.98 15.59 4.12
N GLU A 152 7.03 14.67 3.86
CA GLU A 152 6.05 14.21 4.84
C GLU A 152 6.70 13.33 5.90
N VAL A 153 6.10 13.29 7.10
CA VAL A 153 6.49 12.35 8.15
C VAL A 153 5.26 11.63 8.68
N ALA A 154 5.38 10.32 8.86
CA ALA A 154 4.35 9.47 9.42
C ALA A 154 4.89 8.78 10.69
N VAL A 155 4.32 9.11 11.86
CA VAL A 155 4.68 8.49 13.12
C VAL A 155 4.25 7.04 13.11
N HIS A 156 5.20 6.12 13.23
CA HIS A 156 4.96 4.68 13.34
C HIS A 156 4.62 4.30 14.78
N VAL A 157 3.60 3.47 14.94
CA VAL A 157 3.18 2.96 16.25
C VAL A 157 3.68 1.52 16.41
N HIS A 158 4.14 1.14 17.62
CA HIS A 158 4.75 -0.17 17.88
C HIS A 158 3.97 -1.04 18.89
N GLY A 159 2.73 -0.64 19.23
CA GLY A 159 1.87 -1.39 20.14
C GLY A 159 2.17 -1.13 21.64
N PRO A 160 1.60 -1.92 22.55
CA PRO A 160 1.57 -1.63 23.98
C PRO A 160 2.94 -1.52 24.65
N THR A 161 4.00 -2.02 24.04
CA THR A 161 5.37 -1.94 24.57
C THR A 161 6.11 -0.65 24.21
N ASP A 162 5.58 0.14 23.27
CA ASP A 162 6.14 1.44 22.94
C ASP A 162 5.79 2.45 24.04
N LYS A 163 6.82 3.04 24.62
CA LYS A 163 6.64 4.02 25.71
C LYS A 163 6.23 5.42 25.23
N TYR A 164 6.33 5.69 23.93
CA TYR A 164 6.03 7.01 23.36
C TYR A 164 4.69 7.03 22.64
N PHE A 165 4.52 6.11 21.68
CA PHE A 165 3.34 6.07 20.84
C PHE A 165 2.86 4.62 20.63
N PRO A 166 2.17 4.03 21.62
CA PRO A 166 1.61 2.69 21.51
C PRO A 166 0.65 2.51 20.32
N GLY A 167 -0.20 3.50 20.09
CA GLY A 167 -1.20 3.46 19.03
C GLY A 167 -1.49 4.82 18.40
N PRO A 168 -2.27 4.85 17.31
CA PRO A 168 -2.64 6.09 16.63
C PRO A 168 -3.35 7.10 17.53
N GLN A 169 -4.15 6.63 18.50
CA GLN A 169 -4.84 7.45 19.49
C GLN A 169 -3.89 8.24 20.40
N ASP A 170 -2.65 7.78 20.55
CA ASP A 170 -1.63 8.45 21.34
C ASP A 170 -0.87 9.51 20.54
N VAL A 171 -0.81 9.33 19.21
CA VAL A 171 -0.17 10.27 18.26
C VAL A 171 -1.06 11.48 17.99
N LEU A 172 -2.36 11.24 17.72
CA LEU A 172 -3.31 12.27 17.28
C LEU A 172 -3.31 13.55 18.15
N PRO A 173 -3.36 13.47 19.48
CA PRO A 173 -3.36 14.68 20.33
C PRO A 173 -2.08 15.51 20.17
N VAL A 174 -0.95 14.87 19.83
CA VAL A 174 0.34 15.54 19.67
C VAL A 174 0.42 16.27 18.34
N ILE A 175 -0.19 15.73 17.29
CA ILE A 175 -0.06 16.27 15.93
C ILE A 175 -1.27 17.09 15.47
N SER A 176 -2.33 17.21 16.27
CA SER A 176 -3.62 17.82 15.89
C SER A 176 -3.47 19.21 15.26
N ASP A 177 -2.62 20.05 15.83
CA ASP A 177 -2.39 21.42 15.40
C ASP A 177 -1.15 21.60 14.49
N MET A 178 -0.46 20.49 14.16
CA MET A 178 0.72 20.51 13.30
C MET A 178 0.37 20.56 11.83
N ASP A 179 1.38 20.88 11.02
CA ASP A 179 1.31 20.85 9.55
C ASP A 179 0.66 19.53 9.06
N PRO A 180 -0.25 19.56 8.08
CA PRO A 180 -0.93 18.34 7.60
C PRO A 180 0.03 17.27 7.02
N ARG A 181 1.25 17.63 6.69
CA ARG A 181 2.31 16.68 6.29
C ARG A 181 2.96 15.92 7.46
N VAL A 182 2.49 16.18 8.68
CA VAL A 182 2.80 15.39 9.86
C VAL A 182 1.62 14.49 10.15
N GLY A 183 1.78 13.19 10.00
CA GLY A 183 0.70 12.23 10.17
C GLY A 183 1.14 10.93 10.83
N ILE A 184 0.42 9.87 10.53
CA ILE A 184 0.54 8.56 11.17
C ILE A 184 0.77 7.49 10.13
N CYS A 185 1.72 6.61 10.40
CA CYS A 185 1.82 5.31 9.75
C CYS A 185 1.07 4.30 10.64
N VAL A 186 -0.11 3.89 10.21
CA VAL A 186 -0.91 2.90 10.94
C VAL A 186 -0.39 1.50 10.65
N ASP A 187 0.33 0.93 11.61
CA ASP A 187 0.63 -0.49 11.57
C ASP A 187 -0.56 -1.26 12.17
N VAL A 188 -1.24 -2.04 11.34
CA VAL A 188 -2.49 -2.71 11.76
C VAL A 188 -2.26 -3.76 12.84
N GLY A 189 -1.12 -4.45 12.83
CA GLY A 189 -0.79 -5.46 13.84
C GLY A 189 -0.45 -4.83 15.18
N HIS A 190 0.39 -3.79 15.18
CA HIS A 190 0.73 -3.06 16.39
C HIS A 190 -0.49 -2.36 16.98
N THR A 191 -1.30 -1.73 16.15
CA THR A 191 -2.54 -1.06 16.57
C THR A 191 -3.55 -2.04 17.16
N ALA A 192 -3.77 -3.20 16.52
CA ALA A 192 -4.68 -4.23 17.04
C ALA A 192 -4.30 -4.69 18.45
N ARG A 193 -3.00 -4.84 18.72
CA ARG A 193 -2.49 -5.23 20.06
C ARG A 193 -2.77 -4.20 21.15
N THR A 194 -3.15 -2.97 20.82
CA THR A 194 -3.62 -1.98 21.83
C THR A 194 -5.07 -2.20 22.25
N GLY A 195 -5.78 -3.15 21.62
CA GLY A 195 -7.15 -3.49 21.94
C GLY A 195 -8.21 -2.56 21.32
N VAL A 196 -7.81 -1.65 20.45
CA VAL A 196 -8.72 -0.72 19.75
C VAL A 196 -9.30 -1.35 18.48
N ASP A 197 -10.49 -0.89 18.07
CA ASP A 197 -11.05 -1.25 16.77
C ASP A 197 -10.31 -0.51 15.66
N LEU A 198 -9.79 -1.28 14.70
CA LEU A 198 -8.97 -0.74 13.60
C LEU A 198 -9.76 0.17 12.66
N VAL A 199 -11.03 -0.10 12.45
CA VAL A 199 -11.89 0.71 11.57
C VAL A 199 -12.20 2.05 12.25
N GLU A 200 -12.57 2.01 13.53
CA GLU A 200 -12.83 3.21 14.32
C GLU A 200 -11.59 4.10 14.43
N VAL A 201 -10.41 3.49 14.61
CA VAL A 201 -9.14 4.23 14.66
C VAL A 201 -8.81 4.90 13.33
N LEU A 202 -9.02 4.22 12.20
CA LEU A 202 -8.80 4.81 10.88
C LEU A 202 -9.74 5.99 10.64
N ASP A 203 -11.03 5.85 10.98
CA ASP A 203 -12.00 6.94 10.90
C ASP A 203 -11.60 8.14 11.76
N MET A 204 -11.18 7.88 13.00
CA MET A 204 -10.70 8.91 13.92
C MET A 204 -9.45 9.64 13.39
N CYS A 205 -8.53 8.91 12.75
CA CYS A 205 -7.29 9.50 12.21
C CYS A 205 -7.54 10.32 10.95
N GLY A 206 -8.53 9.94 10.13
CA GLY A 206 -8.91 10.67 8.93
C GLY A 206 -7.72 10.97 8.01
N ASP A 207 -7.60 12.21 7.56
CA ASP A 207 -6.53 12.66 6.66
C ASP A 207 -5.13 12.62 7.29
N ARG A 208 -5.02 12.32 8.59
CA ARG A 208 -3.71 12.13 9.24
C ARG A 208 -3.09 10.74 8.97
N VAL A 209 -3.80 9.80 8.37
CA VAL A 209 -3.23 8.54 7.91
C VAL A 209 -2.43 8.80 6.63
N LEU A 210 -1.11 8.86 6.72
CA LEU A 210 -0.23 9.11 5.58
C LEU A 210 0.39 7.83 5.01
N ASP A 211 0.59 6.81 5.85
CA ASP A 211 1.12 5.51 5.44
C ASP A 211 0.46 4.38 6.25
N MET A 212 0.54 3.16 5.74
CA MET A 212 0.05 1.98 6.43
C MET A 212 1.01 0.80 6.28
N HIS A 213 1.28 0.12 7.38
CA HIS A 213 1.91 -1.20 7.36
C HIS A 213 0.85 -2.29 7.55
N MET A 214 0.68 -3.09 6.52
CA MET A 214 -0.26 -4.21 6.51
C MET A 214 0.45 -5.50 6.94
N LYS A 215 -0.17 -6.19 7.88
CA LYS A 215 0.19 -7.54 8.34
C LYS A 215 -1.06 -8.24 8.85
N ASP A 216 -0.98 -9.52 9.19
CA ASP A 216 -2.10 -10.23 9.80
C ASP A 216 -1.60 -11.06 11.00
N LEU A 217 -2.47 -11.26 11.98
CA LEU A 217 -2.16 -11.90 13.25
C LEU A 217 -3.17 -13.02 13.53
N ARG A 218 -2.69 -14.21 13.89
CA ARG A 218 -3.55 -15.33 14.37
C ARG A 218 -4.11 -15.04 15.76
N ASP A 219 -3.39 -14.27 16.56
CA ASP A 219 -3.76 -13.83 17.90
C ASP A 219 -3.43 -12.35 18.06
N LEU A 220 -4.47 -11.53 18.32
CA LEU A 220 -4.32 -10.06 18.39
C LEU A 220 -3.57 -9.61 19.65
N ASP A 221 -3.44 -10.46 20.65
CA ASP A 221 -2.73 -10.15 21.90
C ASP A 221 -1.26 -10.61 21.88
N SER A 222 -0.86 -11.41 20.89
CA SER A 222 0.49 -11.98 20.81
C SER A 222 1.38 -11.24 19.81
N VAL A 223 2.64 -11.00 20.20
CA VAL A 223 3.66 -10.40 19.34
C VAL A 223 4.18 -11.38 18.29
N ASP A 224 4.13 -12.70 18.58
CA ASP A 224 4.71 -13.75 17.74
C ASP A 224 3.64 -14.49 16.91
N SER A 225 2.53 -13.82 16.60
CA SER A 225 1.39 -14.47 15.94
C SER A 225 1.18 -14.04 14.49
N GLN A 226 2.14 -13.31 13.91
CA GLN A 226 2.02 -12.89 12.51
C GLN A 226 1.83 -14.10 11.58
N CYS A 227 1.00 -13.92 10.56
CA CYS A 227 0.70 -14.92 9.54
C CYS A 227 0.54 -14.26 8.17
N ILE A 228 0.34 -15.09 7.17
CA ILE A 228 -0.02 -14.64 5.82
C ILE A 228 -1.31 -13.82 5.90
N VAL A 229 -1.36 -12.67 5.24
CA VAL A 229 -2.56 -11.82 5.22
C VAL A 229 -3.75 -12.58 4.63
N GLY A 230 -4.83 -12.66 5.41
CA GLY A 230 -6.02 -13.45 5.12
C GLY A 230 -6.12 -14.75 5.91
N GLU A 231 -5.07 -15.13 6.66
CA GLU A 231 -5.09 -16.32 7.53
C GLU A 231 -5.29 -15.99 9.02
N GLY A 232 -5.33 -14.71 9.34
CA GLY A 232 -5.43 -14.20 10.71
C GLY A 232 -6.79 -13.58 11.04
N LYS A 233 -6.76 -12.72 12.05
CA LYS A 233 -7.93 -12.05 12.61
C LYS A 233 -8.04 -10.57 12.26
N ILE A 234 -7.05 -9.99 11.58
CA ILE A 234 -7.11 -8.60 11.14
C ILE A 234 -8.24 -8.44 10.11
N PRO A 235 -9.19 -7.51 10.32
CA PRO A 235 -10.37 -7.37 9.47
C PRO A 235 -10.06 -6.64 8.15
N VAL A 236 -9.14 -7.21 7.33
CA VAL A 236 -8.63 -6.58 6.10
C VAL A 236 -9.73 -6.06 5.18
N PRO A 237 -10.85 -6.79 4.93
CA PRO A 237 -11.93 -6.26 4.09
C PRO A 237 -12.62 -5.03 4.68
N ALA A 238 -12.73 -4.93 6.01
CA ALA A 238 -13.32 -3.76 6.67
C ALA A 238 -12.36 -2.56 6.62
N ILE A 239 -11.07 -2.81 6.88
CA ILE A 239 -10.01 -1.80 6.75
C ILE A 239 -10.01 -1.20 5.33
N PHE A 240 -10.04 -2.04 4.30
CA PHE A 240 -10.00 -1.56 2.91
C PHE A 240 -11.25 -0.75 2.54
N ARG A 241 -12.43 -1.15 3.03
CA ARG A 241 -13.65 -0.34 2.85
C ARG A 241 -13.50 1.03 3.52
N GLN A 242 -13.00 1.08 4.75
CA GLN A 242 -12.77 2.33 5.47
C GLN A 242 -11.78 3.24 4.70
N LEU A 243 -10.69 2.68 4.16
CA LEU A 243 -9.73 3.45 3.36
C LEU A 243 -10.37 4.04 2.08
N GLU A 244 -11.25 3.30 1.41
CA GLU A 244 -12.02 3.82 0.26
C GLU A 244 -12.97 4.93 0.68
N GLU A 245 -13.70 4.77 1.79
CA GLU A 245 -14.63 5.76 2.34
C GLU A 245 -13.90 7.07 2.73
N MET A 246 -12.72 6.95 3.32
CA MET A 246 -11.84 8.08 3.65
C MET A 246 -11.20 8.73 2.41
N ASN A 247 -11.32 8.14 1.23
CA ASN A 247 -10.56 8.53 0.03
C ASN A 247 -9.05 8.50 0.26
N TYR A 248 -8.56 7.51 1.00
CA TYR A 248 -7.15 7.39 1.35
C TYR A 248 -6.24 7.47 0.12
N ALA A 249 -5.28 8.38 0.16
CA ALA A 249 -4.38 8.66 -0.96
C ALA A 249 -2.96 8.08 -0.77
N GLY A 250 -2.67 7.48 0.37
CA GLY A 250 -1.38 6.86 0.69
C GLY A 250 -1.20 5.46 0.10
N HIS A 251 -0.30 4.69 0.70
CA HIS A 251 0.02 3.32 0.29
C HIS A 251 -0.24 2.34 1.43
N VAL A 252 -0.68 1.14 1.10
CA VAL A 252 -0.80 0.02 2.03
C VAL A 252 0.38 -0.90 1.77
N ASN A 253 1.43 -0.75 2.58
CA ASN A 253 2.68 -1.47 2.42
C ASN A 253 2.65 -2.77 3.23
N LEU A 254 2.75 -3.92 2.55
CA LEU A 254 2.87 -5.20 3.24
C LEU A 254 4.19 -5.22 4.02
N GLU A 255 4.11 -5.45 5.33
CA GLU A 255 5.25 -5.68 6.21
C GLU A 255 5.19 -7.11 6.76
N TYR A 256 5.84 -8.03 6.04
CA TYR A 256 5.88 -9.45 6.33
C TYR A 256 7.15 -9.79 7.11
N GLU A 257 7.02 -10.06 8.40
CA GLU A 257 8.18 -10.14 9.32
C GLU A 257 8.57 -11.59 9.66
N ILE A 258 7.77 -12.55 9.22
CA ILE A 258 8.01 -13.99 9.39
C ILE A 258 8.72 -14.58 8.17
N ASP A 259 9.21 -15.81 8.32
CA ASP A 259 9.93 -16.53 7.24
C ASP A 259 11.07 -15.69 6.62
N ALA A 260 11.89 -15.06 7.48
CA ALA A 260 12.90 -14.09 7.07
C ALA A 260 13.88 -14.63 6.01
N ASP A 261 14.13 -15.94 6.00
CA ASP A 261 15.02 -16.61 5.04
C ASP A 261 14.36 -16.90 3.68
N ASP A 262 13.02 -16.90 3.60
CA ASP A 262 12.25 -17.10 2.35
C ASP A 262 10.86 -16.42 2.41
N PRO A 263 10.79 -15.08 2.48
CA PRO A 263 9.53 -14.36 2.68
C PRO A 263 8.62 -14.33 1.44
N LEU A 264 9.18 -14.49 0.25
CA LEU A 264 8.47 -14.22 -1.01
C LEU A 264 7.22 -15.10 -1.24
N PRO A 265 7.21 -16.40 -0.91
CA PRO A 265 6.00 -17.23 -1.05
C PRO A 265 4.82 -16.70 -0.21
N GLY A 266 5.05 -16.38 1.07
CA GLY A 266 4.01 -15.82 1.95
C GLY A 266 3.57 -14.42 1.54
N MET A 267 4.51 -13.57 1.09
CA MET A 267 4.21 -12.27 0.54
C MET A 267 3.33 -12.37 -0.72
N LYS A 268 3.59 -13.32 -1.63
CA LYS A 268 2.75 -13.56 -2.82
C LYS A 268 1.33 -13.96 -2.45
N GLN A 269 1.15 -14.82 -1.45
CA GLN A 269 -0.17 -15.21 -0.95
C GLN A 269 -0.90 -14.02 -0.32
N SER A 270 -0.21 -13.24 0.51
CA SER A 270 -0.74 -12.01 1.11
C SER A 270 -1.21 -11.00 0.06
N PHE A 271 -0.41 -10.76 -0.98
CA PHE A 271 -0.78 -9.89 -2.10
C PHE A 271 -1.98 -10.44 -2.90
N ALA A 272 -2.03 -11.76 -3.13
CA ALA A 272 -3.15 -12.39 -3.83
C ALA A 272 -4.46 -12.20 -3.06
N TYR A 273 -4.44 -12.41 -1.73
CA TYR A 273 -5.60 -12.17 -0.87
C TYR A 273 -6.04 -10.70 -0.89
N MET A 274 -5.13 -9.76 -0.64
CA MET A 274 -5.45 -8.33 -0.65
C MET A 274 -6.04 -7.86 -1.98
N ARG A 275 -5.49 -8.32 -3.11
CA ARG A 275 -6.05 -8.05 -4.44
C ARG A 275 -7.44 -8.65 -4.62
N GLY A 276 -7.66 -9.85 -4.10
CA GLY A 276 -8.97 -10.49 -4.09
C GLY A 276 -10.01 -9.68 -3.33
N VAL A 277 -9.64 -9.13 -2.15
CA VAL A 277 -10.50 -8.22 -1.38
C VAL A 277 -10.83 -6.97 -2.19
N ILE A 278 -9.82 -6.31 -2.77
CA ILE A 278 -10.01 -5.11 -3.59
C ILE A 278 -10.95 -5.40 -4.78
N ALA A 279 -10.74 -6.51 -5.48
CA ALA A 279 -11.59 -6.90 -6.61
C ALA A 279 -13.05 -7.17 -6.17
N GLY A 280 -13.25 -7.80 -5.01
CA GLY A 280 -14.58 -8.06 -4.44
C GLY A 280 -15.31 -6.79 -3.99
N MET A 281 -14.61 -5.70 -3.68
CA MET A 281 -15.22 -4.42 -3.33
C MET A 281 -15.75 -3.66 -4.56
N GLN A 282 -15.31 -4.03 -5.75
CA GLN A 282 -15.70 -3.38 -7.02
C GLN A 282 -16.86 -4.11 -7.73
N SER A 283 -17.29 -5.26 -7.21
CA SER A 283 -18.36 -6.07 -7.75
C SER A 283 -19.72 -5.73 -7.10
#